data_0715ba509b7de0a8ad51ff0ad64a0fc1
#
_entry.id   0715ba509b7de0a8ad51ff0ad64a0fc1
#
_cell.length_a   1.000
_cell.length_b   1.000
_cell.length_c   1.000
_cell.angle_alpha   90.00
_cell.angle_beta   90.00
_cell.angle_gamma   90.00
#
_symmetry.space_group_name_H-M   'P 1'
#
loop_
_entity.id
_entity.type
_entity.pdbx_description
1 polymer ?
#
loop_
_entity_poly.entity_id
_entity_poly.type
_entity_poly.pdbx_seq_one_letter_code
_entity_poly.pdbx_strand_id
1 'polypeptide(L)'
;EIRFTDVGHLLGSASIEVWATEDGVTKKIVFSGDIGNTDQPIIKDPAYTENADYIVMESTYGNRVHAQEKPDYLGDFTRILKETFDRKGNVVIPSFAVGRTQEMLYFIREIKEKGLLSEYPDFEVYLDSPLAIEATKVFTKNMRECFDEEALALVNAGINPLVFPGLHTAISSEDSKMINFIEKPKVIISASGMCDAGRIRHHLKHNLWREECTILFVGYQANGTLGRRLLEGEKNVKLFGESIEVHARIESLHGVSGHADMNGLLKWVKAFDPPIQRVFVVHGEDTVTEEFAKTVEETF
;
A
#
# COMPACT_ATOMS: atom_id res chain seq x y z
N GLU A 1 2.59 23.76 -21.86
CA GLU A 1 3.69 22.89 -21.39
C GLU A 1 3.19 22.07 -20.21
N ILE A 2 3.68 20.83 -20.07
CA ILE A 2 3.32 19.92 -18.95
C ILE A 2 4.61 19.27 -18.45
N ARG A 3 4.78 19.18 -17.11
CA ARG A 3 5.86 18.45 -16.45
C ARG A 3 5.29 17.53 -15.38
N PHE A 4 5.93 16.36 -15.20
CA PHE A 4 5.62 15.40 -14.14
C PHE A 4 6.76 15.40 -13.13
N THR A 5 6.42 15.48 -11.84
CA THR A 5 7.38 15.44 -10.73
C THR A 5 6.95 14.34 -9.77
N ASP A 6 7.84 13.39 -9.47
CA ASP A 6 7.54 12.25 -8.59
C ASP A 6 7.08 12.72 -7.21
N VAL A 7 6.00 12.14 -6.71
CA VAL A 7 5.43 12.48 -5.40
C VAL A 7 5.42 11.30 -4.42
N GLY A 8 6.15 10.22 -4.72
CA GLY A 8 6.48 9.16 -3.76
C GLY A 8 5.31 8.36 -3.20
N HIS A 9 4.12 8.39 -3.80
CA HIS A 9 2.97 7.62 -3.31
C HIS A 9 3.00 6.17 -3.79
N LEU A 10 3.11 5.98 -5.09
CA LEU A 10 3.29 4.69 -5.75
C LEU A 10 4.32 4.85 -6.87
N LEU A 11 4.86 3.75 -7.36
CA LEU A 11 5.77 3.80 -8.51
C LEU A 11 5.07 4.47 -9.70
N GLY A 12 5.61 5.61 -10.13
CA GLY A 12 5.08 6.42 -11.23
C GLY A 12 4.01 7.44 -10.84
N SER A 13 3.67 7.58 -9.55
CA SER A 13 2.84 8.69 -9.07
C SER A 13 3.57 10.02 -9.25
N ALA A 14 2.88 11.02 -9.75
CA ALA A 14 3.49 12.32 -10.02
C ALA A 14 2.53 13.47 -9.77
N SER A 15 3.05 14.60 -9.29
CA SER A 15 2.38 15.87 -9.46
C SER A 15 2.49 16.31 -10.91
N ILE A 16 1.46 17.02 -11.38
CA ILE A 16 1.38 17.48 -12.77
C ILE A 16 1.43 19.00 -12.76
N GLU A 17 2.48 19.55 -13.36
CA GLU A 17 2.67 20.98 -13.53
C GLU A 17 2.21 21.37 -14.94
N VAL A 18 1.31 22.33 -15.04
CA VAL A 18 0.73 22.80 -16.31
C VAL A 18 0.96 24.29 -16.46
N TRP A 19 1.61 24.70 -17.53
CA TRP A 19 1.71 26.10 -17.94
C TRP A 19 0.68 26.37 -19.02
N ALA A 20 -0.32 27.17 -18.67
CA ALA A 20 -1.39 27.62 -19.57
C ALA A 20 -1.20 29.08 -19.95
N THR A 21 -1.23 29.39 -21.25
CA THR A 21 -1.08 30.78 -21.75
C THR A 21 -2.34 31.19 -22.47
N GLU A 22 -2.94 32.31 -22.04
CA GLU A 22 -4.08 32.96 -22.67
C GLU A 22 -3.80 34.47 -22.73
N ASP A 23 -4.05 35.10 -23.87
CA ASP A 23 -3.83 36.53 -24.12
C ASP A 23 -2.44 37.04 -23.72
N GLY A 24 -1.41 36.21 -23.90
CA GLY A 24 -0.02 36.55 -23.58
C GLY A 24 0.32 36.42 -22.09
N VAL A 25 -0.60 36.02 -21.23
CA VAL A 25 -0.36 35.76 -19.81
C VAL A 25 -0.25 34.27 -19.58
N THR A 26 0.86 33.84 -19.01
CA THR A 26 1.09 32.44 -18.63
C THR A 26 0.83 32.24 -17.15
N LYS A 27 0.04 31.21 -16.81
CA LYS A 27 -0.23 30.77 -15.45
C LYS A 27 0.27 29.35 -15.26
N LYS A 28 0.86 29.07 -14.10
CA LYS A 28 1.29 27.74 -13.69
C LYS A 28 0.28 27.16 -12.69
N ILE A 29 -0.29 26.01 -13.05
CA ILE A 29 -1.21 25.24 -12.21
C ILE A 29 -0.50 23.93 -11.85
N VAL A 30 -0.52 23.56 -10.57
CA VAL A 30 0.06 22.30 -10.09
C VAL A 30 -1.02 21.44 -9.48
N PHE A 31 -1.16 20.22 -10.00
CA PHE A 31 -2.02 19.18 -9.43
C PHE A 31 -1.14 18.23 -8.63
N SER A 32 -1.42 18.04 -7.34
CA SER A 32 -0.56 17.21 -6.49
C SER A 32 -0.52 15.74 -6.91
N GLY A 33 -1.60 15.21 -7.46
CA GLY A 33 -1.86 13.78 -7.40
C GLY A 33 -1.97 13.35 -5.93
N ASP A 34 -1.81 12.06 -5.67
CA ASP A 34 -1.73 11.51 -4.31
C ASP A 34 -0.28 11.65 -3.83
N ILE A 35 -0.08 12.41 -2.74
CA ILE A 35 1.24 12.70 -2.20
C ILE A 35 1.66 11.55 -1.28
N GLY A 36 2.87 11.03 -1.49
CA GLY A 36 3.43 9.94 -0.71
C GLY A 36 3.84 10.34 0.70
N ASN A 37 3.86 9.36 1.59
CA ASN A 37 4.49 9.49 2.89
C ASN A 37 6.01 9.43 2.72
N THR A 38 6.78 10.01 3.64
CA THR A 38 8.24 9.93 3.64
C THR A 38 8.73 8.61 4.23
N ASP A 39 9.95 8.22 3.87
CA ASP A 39 10.62 7.01 4.37
C ASP A 39 9.81 5.71 4.14
N GLN A 40 9.06 5.63 3.05
CA GLN A 40 8.41 4.38 2.64
C GLN A 40 9.45 3.42 2.03
N PRO A 41 9.32 2.11 2.24
CA PRO A 41 10.24 1.16 1.62
C PRO A 41 10.09 1.16 0.10
N ILE A 42 11.17 0.91 -0.60
CA ILE A 42 11.28 0.68 -2.05
C ILE A 42 11.34 1.96 -2.88
N ILE A 43 10.44 2.90 -2.67
CA ILE A 43 10.29 4.07 -3.54
C ILE A 43 10.88 5.33 -2.91
N LYS A 44 11.28 6.27 -3.76
CA LYS A 44 11.82 7.56 -3.33
C LYS A 44 10.78 8.39 -2.59
N ASP A 45 11.26 9.24 -1.69
CA ASP A 45 10.44 10.25 -1.04
C ASP A 45 9.86 11.25 -2.05
N PRO A 46 8.74 11.92 -1.71
CA PRO A 46 8.14 12.96 -2.54
C PRO A 46 9.13 14.06 -2.90
N ALA A 47 9.21 14.38 -4.19
CA ALA A 47 9.89 15.58 -4.64
C ALA A 47 8.94 16.78 -4.56
N TYR A 48 9.53 17.98 -4.42
CA TYR A 48 8.80 19.22 -4.22
C TYR A 48 8.90 20.13 -5.44
N THR A 49 7.87 20.93 -5.64
CA THR A 49 7.79 21.95 -6.71
C THR A 49 7.82 23.33 -6.08
N GLU A 50 8.61 24.25 -6.65
CA GLU A 50 8.89 25.55 -6.00
C GLU A 50 7.88 26.65 -6.33
N ASN A 51 7.29 26.68 -7.51
CA ASN A 51 6.46 27.80 -7.96
C ASN A 51 5.12 27.35 -8.52
N ALA A 52 4.05 28.04 -8.18
CA ALA A 52 2.74 27.88 -8.79
C ALA A 52 1.86 29.14 -8.61
N ASP A 53 1.04 29.48 -9.61
CA ASP A 53 -0.07 30.45 -9.43
C ASP A 53 -1.26 29.79 -8.74
N TYR A 54 -1.58 28.54 -9.10
CA TYR A 54 -2.69 27.75 -8.57
C TYR A 54 -2.24 26.36 -8.19
N ILE A 55 -2.74 25.87 -7.06
CA ILE A 55 -2.48 24.52 -6.57
C ILE A 55 -3.81 23.78 -6.41
N VAL A 56 -3.88 22.54 -6.90
CA VAL A 56 -4.96 21.59 -6.64
C VAL A 56 -4.36 20.41 -5.92
N MET A 57 -4.69 20.21 -4.64
CA MET A 57 -4.04 19.22 -3.81
C MET A 57 -4.99 18.27 -3.10
N GLU A 58 -4.52 17.06 -2.83
CA GLU A 58 -5.23 16.05 -2.06
C GLU A 58 -5.40 16.46 -0.58
N SER A 59 -6.31 15.76 0.11
CA SER A 59 -6.55 15.91 1.54
C SER A 59 -6.91 14.60 2.25
N THR A 60 -6.49 13.46 1.73
CA THR A 60 -6.88 12.13 2.25
C THR A 60 -6.66 12.01 3.76
N TYR A 61 -5.53 12.46 4.27
CA TYR A 61 -5.21 12.50 5.70
C TYR A 61 -4.97 13.93 6.22
N GLY A 62 -5.71 14.90 5.70
CA GLY A 62 -5.60 16.31 6.07
C GLY A 62 -5.91 16.64 7.52
N ASN A 63 -6.53 15.72 8.28
CA ASN A 63 -6.84 15.86 9.71
C ASN A 63 -6.15 14.82 10.59
N ARG A 64 -5.16 14.09 10.07
CA ARG A 64 -4.46 13.03 10.81
C ARG A 64 -2.96 13.26 10.77
N VAL A 65 -2.31 12.92 11.88
CA VAL A 65 -0.85 12.85 11.98
C VAL A 65 -0.47 11.40 12.23
N HIS A 66 0.49 10.89 11.46
CA HIS A 66 1.03 9.55 11.66
C HIS A 66 1.77 9.47 13.01
N ALA A 67 1.87 8.27 13.58
CA ALA A 67 2.64 8.07 14.81
C ALA A 67 4.09 8.55 14.60
N GLN A 68 4.63 9.26 15.60
CA GLN A 68 6.00 9.78 15.53
C GLN A 68 7.06 8.66 15.56
N GLU A 69 6.76 7.54 16.23
CA GLU A 69 7.61 6.35 16.22
C GLU A 69 7.21 5.46 15.06
N LYS A 70 8.21 5.11 14.24
CA LYS A 70 7.98 4.13 13.16
C LYS A 70 7.59 2.79 13.80
N PRO A 71 6.44 2.20 13.42
CA PRO A 71 6.09 0.88 13.88
C PRO A 71 7.16 -0.15 13.46
N ASP A 72 7.41 -1.13 14.31
CA ASP A 72 8.27 -2.28 13.96
C ASP A 72 7.51 -3.24 13.04
N TYR A 73 7.40 -2.86 11.75
CA TYR A 73 6.70 -3.67 10.75
C TYR A 73 7.26 -5.08 10.63
N LEU A 74 8.60 -5.21 10.67
CA LEU A 74 9.25 -6.50 10.55
C LEU A 74 8.96 -7.37 11.76
N GLY A 75 9.07 -6.82 12.97
CA GLY A 75 8.77 -7.54 14.21
C GLY A 75 7.33 -7.98 14.28
N ASP A 76 6.38 -7.09 14.02
CA ASP A 76 4.95 -7.41 14.02
C ASP A 76 4.58 -8.43 12.94
N PHE A 77 5.10 -8.27 11.73
CA PHE A 77 4.83 -9.22 10.66
C PHE A 77 5.42 -10.59 10.96
N THR A 78 6.66 -10.65 11.45
CA THR A 78 7.32 -11.89 11.87
C THR A 78 6.54 -12.58 12.99
N ARG A 79 6.08 -11.85 14.00
CA ARG A 79 5.23 -12.36 15.08
C ARG A 79 3.95 -12.98 14.55
N ILE A 80 3.22 -12.29 13.66
CA ILE A 80 1.97 -12.77 13.07
C ILE A 80 2.20 -14.04 12.26
N LEU A 81 3.26 -14.08 11.45
CA LEU A 81 3.64 -15.27 10.69
C LEU A 81 3.91 -16.45 11.61
N LYS A 82 4.78 -16.25 12.63
CA LYS A 82 5.15 -17.28 13.59
C LYS A 82 3.94 -17.84 14.32
N GLU A 83 3.15 -16.98 14.96
CA GLU A 83 1.96 -17.38 15.70
C GLU A 83 0.94 -18.16 14.84
N THR A 84 0.83 -17.81 13.56
CA THR A 84 -0.08 -18.50 12.64
C THR A 84 0.47 -19.86 12.21
N PHE A 85 1.77 -19.94 11.91
CA PHE A 85 2.40 -21.19 11.51
C PHE A 85 2.50 -22.18 12.69
N ASP A 86 2.71 -21.72 13.93
CA ASP A 86 2.65 -22.54 15.15
C ASP A 86 1.29 -23.23 15.27
N ARG A 87 0.20 -22.58 14.83
CA ARG A 87 -1.15 -23.18 14.76
C ARG A 87 -1.40 -23.99 13.49
N LYS A 88 -0.41 -24.11 12.60
CA LYS A 88 -0.52 -24.78 11.28
C LYS A 88 -1.51 -24.08 10.33
N GLY A 89 -1.73 -22.79 10.50
CA GLY A 89 -2.63 -21.98 9.68
C GLY A 89 -1.92 -21.26 8.54
N ASN A 90 -2.72 -20.70 7.63
CA ASN A 90 -2.27 -19.83 6.55
C ASN A 90 -2.39 -18.36 6.98
N VAL A 91 -1.47 -17.52 6.51
CA VAL A 91 -1.63 -16.07 6.54
C VAL A 91 -2.15 -15.61 5.19
N VAL A 92 -3.36 -15.07 5.15
CA VAL A 92 -3.99 -14.54 3.94
C VAL A 92 -3.95 -13.01 4.00
N ILE A 93 -3.33 -12.39 3.00
CA ILE A 93 -3.10 -10.95 2.94
C ILE A 93 -3.90 -10.35 1.78
N PRO A 94 -5.07 -9.74 2.05
CA PRO A 94 -5.74 -8.89 1.09
C PRO A 94 -4.87 -7.68 0.78
N SER A 95 -4.49 -7.49 -0.48
CA SER A 95 -3.54 -6.43 -0.86
C SER A 95 -3.93 -5.75 -2.15
N PHE A 96 -3.66 -4.45 -2.25
CA PHE A 96 -3.72 -3.75 -3.53
C PHE A 96 -2.61 -4.26 -4.45
N ALA A 97 -2.93 -4.40 -5.73
CA ALA A 97 -2.01 -4.99 -6.71
C ALA A 97 -0.75 -4.16 -6.95
N VAL A 98 -0.85 -2.84 -6.75
CA VAL A 98 0.24 -1.88 -6.94
C VAL A 98 0.61 -1.26 -5.60
N GLY A 99 1.89 -1.14 -5.31
CA GLY A 99 2.46 -0.56 -4.11
C GLY A 99 2.46 -1.55 -2.94
N ARG A 100 1.33 -1.76 -2.28
CA ARG A 100 1.23 -2.55 -1.07
C ARG A 100 1.68 -4.01 -1.24
N THR A 101 1.36 -4.64 -2.34
CA THR A 101 1.85 -6.00 -2.63
C THR A 101 3.37 -6.03 -2.69
N GLN A 102 4.00 -5.06 -3.35
CA GLN A 102 5.45 -5.00 -3.48
C GLN A 102 6.12 -4.73 -2.13
N GLU A 103 5.55 -3.90 -1.28
CA GLU A 103 6.05 -3.69 0.09
C GLU A 103 5.99 -4.99 0.92
N MET A 104 4.90 -5.76 0.82
CA MET A 104 4.81 -7.05 1.51
C MET A 104 5.86 -8.04 1.02
N LEU A 105 6.11 -8.09 -0.29
CA LEU A 105 7.19 -8.91 -0.85
C LEU A 105 8.56 -8.46 -0.32
N TYR A 106 8.81 -7.15 -0.24
CA TYR A 106 10.04 -6.57 0.29
C TYR A 106 10.27 -6.98 1.76
N PHE A 107 9.27 -6.84 2.62
CA PHE A 107 9.37 -7.25 4.02
C PHE A 107 9.54 -8.76 4.18
N ILE A 108 8.86 -9.57 3.39
CA ILE A 108 9.02 -11.04 3.46
C ILE A 108 10.42 -11.46 3.02
N ARG A 109 10.97 -10.84 1.97
CA ARG A 109 12.38 -11.08 1.57
C ARG A 109 13.29 -10.77 2.74
N GLU A 110 13.11 -9.64 3.41
CA GLU A 110 13.93 -9.21 4.53
C GLU A 110 13.83 -10.16 5.74
N ILE A 111 12.60 -10.62 6.07
CA ILE A 111 12.38 -11.64 7.12
C ILE A 111 13.16 -12.92 6.81
N LYS A 112 13.12 -13.38 5.54
CA LYS A 112 13.84 -14.57 5.10
C LYS A 112 15.36 -14.37 5.13
N GLU A 113 15.85 -13.26 4.62
CA GLU A 113 17.28 -12.96 4.53
C GLU A 113 17.93 -12.81 5.91
N LYS A 114 17.23 -12.13 6.83
CA LYS A 114 17.67 -11.97 8.23
C LYS A 114 17.42 -13.21 9.09
N GLY A 115 16.75 -14.24 8.58
CA GLY A 115 16.42 -15.46 9.33
C GLY A 115 15.52 -15.20 10.54
N LEU A 116 14.66 -14.19 10.48
CA LEU A 116 13.80 -13.79 11.62
C LEU A 116 12.75 -14.86 11.96
N LEU A 117 12.45 -15.75 11.05
CA LEU A 117 11.51 -16.86 11.21
C LEU A 117 12.26 -18.21 11.09
N SER A 118 13.27 -18.40 11.94
CA SER A 118 14.22 -19.52 11.86
C SER A 118 13.57 -20.89 12.06
N GLU A 119 12.42 -20.98 12.75
CA GLU A 119 11.64 -22.21 12.91
C GLU A 119 10.93 -22.65 11.61
N TYR A 120 10.74 -21.72 10.67
CA TYR A 120 10.06 -21.93 9.39
C TYR A 120 10.86 -21.37 8.21
N PRO A 121 12.14 -21.76 8.01
CA PRO A 121 13.02 -21.11 7.03
C PRO A 121 12.50 -21.26 5.59
N ASP A 122 11.81 -22.36 5.30
CA ASP A 122 11.31 -22.72 3.97
C ASP A 122 9.80 -22.46 3.80
N PHE A 123 9.26 -21.45 4.52
CA PHE A 123 7.85 -21.11 4.29
C PHE A 123 7.64 -20.55 2.88
N GLU A 124 6.49 -20.88 2.29
CA GLU A 124 6.14 -20.52 0.92
C GLU A 124 5.19 -19.33 0.90
N VAL A 125 5.32 -18.52 -0.15
CA VAL A 125 4.50 -17.33 -0.40
C VAL A 125 3.89 -17.45 -1.79
N TYR A 126 2.59 -17.27 -1.89
CA TYR A 126 1.84 -17.33 -3.13
C TYR A 126 1.29 -15.95 -3.47
N LEU A 127 1.79 -15.35 -4.54
CA LEU A 127 1.23 -14.14 -5.12
C LEU A 127 0.16 -14.54 -6.14
N ASP A 128 -1.10 -14.43 -5.72
CA ASP A 128 -2.25 -14.81 -6.53
C ASP A 128 -3.06 -13.60 -7.00
N SER A 129 -2.44 -12.83 -7.87
CA SER A 129 -3.07 -11.70 -8.57
C SER A 129 -2.32 -11.45 -9.87
N PRO A 130 -2.90 -11.73 -11.04
CA PRO A 130 -2.26 -11.44 -12.33
C PRO A 130 -1.84 -9.97 -12.45
N LEU A 131 -2.67 -9.03 -11.98
CA LEU A 131 -2.34 -7.60 -12.02
C LEU A 131 -1.14 -7.27 -11.11
N ALA A 132 -1.07 -7.86 -9.90
CA ALA A 132 0.05 -7.64 -9.00
C ALA A 132 1.35 -8.25 -9.55
N ILE A 133 1.27 -9.39 -10.22
CA ILE A 133 2.42 -10.01 -10.90
C ILE A 133 2.95 -9.07 -11.99
N GLU A 134 2.08 -8.53 -12.83
CA GLU A 134 2.49 -7.59 -13.89
C GLU A 134 3.03 -6.27 -13.27
N ALA A 135 2.38 -5.73 -12.24
CA ALA A 135 2.89 -4.57 -11.52
C ALA A 135 4.30 -4.82 -10.97
N THR A 136 4.55 -5.98 -10.35
CA THR A 136 5.88 -6.35 -9.83
C THR A 136 6.95 -6.41 -10.93
N LYS A 137 6.59 -6.85 -12.14
CA LYS A 137 7.49 -6.77 -13.31
C LYS A 137 7.82 -5.32 -13.69
N VAL A 138 6.83 -4.41 -13.61
CA VAL A 138 7.04 -2.98 -13.87
C VAL A 138 7.98 -2.38 -12.82
N PHE A 139 7.78 -2.70 -11.54
CA PHE A 139 8.71 -2.30 -10.47
C PHE A 139 10.13 -2.80 -10.76
N THR A 140 10.29 -4.08 -11.07
CA THR A 140 11.58 -4.69 -11.39
C THR A 140 12.27 -4.02 -12.59
N LYS A 141 11.50 -3.61 -13.61
CA LYS A 141 12.07 -2.94 -14.79
C LYS A 141 12.56 -1.52 -14.50
N ASN A 142 11.96 -0.83 -13.54
CA ASN A 142 12.24 0.59 -13.25
C ASN A 142 13.00 0.81 -11.93
N MET A 143 13.63 -0.21 -11.35
CA MET A 143 14.33 -0.16 -10.06
C MET A 143 15.32 1.02 -9.98
N ARG A 144 16.17 1.21 -11.00
CA ARG A 144 17.22 2.21 -10.97
C ARG A 144 16.71 3.65 -10.92
N GLU A 145 15.55 3.90 -11.50
CA GLU A 145 14.98 5.23 -11.61
C GLU A 145 14.09 5.59 -10.42
N CYS A 146 13.39 4.60 -9.86
CA CYS A 146 12.30 4.83 -8.92
C CYS A 146 12.57 4.36 -7.49
N PHE A 147 13.57 3.48 -7.28
CA PHE A 147 13.84 2.93 -5.94
C PHE A 147 14.62 3.92 -5.07
N ASP A 148 14.38 3.84 -3.76
CA ASP A 148 15.14 4.54 -2.74
C ASP A 148 16.58 4.03 -2.64
N GLU A 149 17.41 4.66 -1.82
CA GLU A 149 18.83 4.32 -1.68
C GLU A 149 19.02 2.91 -1.09
N GLU A 150 18.15 2.48 -0.16
CA GLU A 150 18.25 1.18 0.50
C GLU A 150 17.91 0.05 -0.47
N ALA A 151 16.81 0.14 -1.20
CA ALA A 151 16.44 -0.84 -2.22
C ALA A 151 17.45 -0.84 -3.38
N LEU A 152 18.01 0.32 -3.77
CA LEU A 152 19.07 0.40 -4.78
C LEU A 152 20.37 -0.27 -4.33
N ALA A 153 20.71 -0.20 -3.05
CA ALA A 153 21.90 -0.90 -2.51
C ALA A 153 21.76 -2.43 -2.71
N LEU A 154 20.57 -3.00 -2.49
CA LEU A 154 20.28 -4.40 -2.79
C LEU A 154 20.46 -4.71 -4.28
N VAL A 155 19.88 -3.89 -5.15
CA VAL A 155 19.99 -4.06 -6.61
C VAL A 155 21.45 -4.02 -7.06
N ASN A 156 22.24 -3.11 -6.53
CA ASN A 156 23.67 -2.99 -6.82
C ASN A 156 24.48 -4.19 -6.30
N ALA A 157 24.03 -4.84 -5.23
CA ALA A 157 24.58 -6.10 -4.72
C ALA A 157 24.10 -7.33 -5.52
N GLY A 158 23.30 -7.15 -6.59
CA GLY A 158 22.75 -8.24 -7.41
C GLY A 158 21.53 -8.93 -6.81
N ILE A 159 20.92 -8.33 -5.80
CA ILE A 159 19.73 -8.86 -5.12
C ILE A 159 18.48 -8.19 -5.69
N ASN A 160 17.49 -8.97 -6.13
CA ASN A 160 16.18 -8.41 -6.47
C ASN A 160 15.36 -8.23 -5.18
N PRO A 161 14.99 -6.98 -4.80
CA PRO A 161 14.29 -6.72 -3.53
C PRO A 161 12.90 -7.35 -3.41
N LEU A 162 12.30 -7.75 -4.53
CA LEU A 162 10.92 -8.25 -4.62
C LEU A 162 10.81 -9.74 -4.93
N VAL A 163 11.95 -10.44 -5.06
CA VAL A 163 11.98 -11.86 -5.40
C VAL A 163 12.89 -12.60 -4.42
N PHE A 164 12.43 -13.73 -3.93
CA PHE A 164 13.13 -14.55 -2.93
C PHE A 164 12.78 -16.03 -3.10
N PRO A 165 13.60 -16.95 -2.58
CA PRO A 165 13.30 -18.39 -2.59
C PRO A 165 11.97 -18.70 -1.89
N GLY A 166 11.12 -19.50 -2.53
CA GLY A 166 9.79 -19.86 -2.02
C GLY A 166 8.69 -18.87 -2.38
N LEU A 167 8.95 -17.87 -3.24
CA LEU A 167 7.93 -17.06 -3.86
C LEU A 167 7.39 -17.74 -5.11
N HIS A 168 6.08 -17.98 -5.13
CA HIS A 168 5.35 -18.58 -6.24
C HIS A 168 4.31 -17.60 -6.78
N THR A 169 4.10 -17.58 -8.08
CA THR A 169 3.09 -16.75 -8.75
C THR A 169 2.02 -17.62 -9.41
N ALA A 170 0.75 -17.28 -9.17
CA ALA A 170 -0.39 -17.96 -9.80
C ALA A 170 -0.98 -17.08 -10.90
N ILE A 171 -0.80 -17.48 -12.16
CA ILE A 171 -1.31 -16.74 -13.32
C ILE A 171 -2.68 -17.26 -13.72
N SER A 172 -2.82 -18.57 -13.88
CA SER A 172 -4.07 -19.20 -14.29
C SER A 172 -5.07 -19.32 -13.13
N SER A 173 -6.35 -19.50 -13.47
CA SER A 173 -7.38 -19.80 -12.46
C SER A 173 -7.17 -21.17 -11.82
N GLU A 174 -6.54 -22.10 -12.54
CA GLU A 174 -6.25 -23.44 -12.03
C GLU A 174 -5.13 -23.39 -10.99
N ASP A 175 -4.04 -22.64 -11.25
CA ASP A 175 -2.98 -22.41 -10.26
C ASP A 175 -3.56 -21.79 -8.98
N SER A 176 -4.43 -20.80 -9.12
CA SER A 176 -5.11 -20.13 -8.00
C SER A 176 -5.92 -21.10 -7.14
N LYS A 177 -6.69 -22.01 -7.76
CA LYS A 177 -7.45 -23.02 -7.04
C LYS A 177 -6.55 -23.99 -6.28
N MET A 178 -5.45 -24.43 -6.90
CA MET A 178 -4.53 -25.39 -6.31
C MET A 178 -3.90 -24.89 -5.01
N ILE A 179 -3.70 -23.58 -4.84
CA ILE A 179 -3.18 -22.99 -3.60
C ILE A 179 -4.00 -23.41 -2.38
N ASN A 180 -5.33 -23.48 -2.52
CA ASN A 180 -6.23 -23.83 -1.41
C ASN A 180 -6.17 -25.31 -1.00
N PHE A 181 -5.60 -26.19 -1.82
CA PHE A 181 -5.41 -27.62 -1.52
C PHE A 181 -4.04 -27.96 -0.96
N ILE A 182 -3.12 -27.00 -0.90
CA ILE A 182 -1.80 -27.19 -0.27
C ILE A 182 -2.02 -27.19 1.25
N GLU A 183 -1.67 -28.27 1.93
CA GLU A 183 -1.87 -28.41 3.37
C GLU A 183 -0.83 -27.67 4.21
N LYS A 184 0.42 -27.53 3.68
CA LYS A 184 1.50 -26.83 4.37
C LYS A 184 1.12 -25.36 4.64
N PRO A 185 1.37 -24.85 5.87
CA PRO A 185 1.20 -23.43 6.19
C PRO A 185 1.95 -22.53 5.22
N LYS A 186 1.31 -21.45 4.79
CA LYS A 186 1.83 -20.56 3.75
C LYS A 186 1.28 -19.14 3.89
N VAL A 187 1.92 -18.22 3.19
CA VAL A 187 1.42 -16.87 2.98
C VAL A 187 0.72 -16.79 1.62
N ILE A 188 -0.45 -16.18 1.55
CA ILE A 188 -1.20 -15.94 0.32
C ILE A 188 -1.43 -14.44 0.21
N ILE A 189 -0.88 -13.80 -0.81
CA ILE A 189 -1.08 -12.38 -1.13
C ILE A 189 -1.98 -12.30 -2.36
N SER A 190 -3.13 -11.66 -2.24
CA SER A 190 -4.11 -11.61 -3.33
C SER A 190 -4.90 -10.30 -3.34
N ALA A 191 -5.23 -9.80 -4.53
CA ALA A 191 -6.09 -8.64 -4.71
C ALA A 191 -7.59 -9.07 -4.77
N SER A 192 -8.52 -8.20 -4.34
CA SER A 192 -8.38 -6.79 -3.97
C SER A 192 -8.05 -6.59 -2.48
N GLY A 193 -7.46 -5.43 -2.17
CA GLY A 193 -7.08 -5.08 -0.80
C GLY A 193 -8.27 -4.88 0.16
N MET A 194 -9.47 -4.56 -0.35
CA MET A 194 -10.70 -4.36 0.44
C MET A 194 -11.65 -5.57 0.42
N CYS A 195 -11.26 -6.69 -0.19
CA CYS A 195 -11.99 -7.97 -0.24
C CYS A 195 -13.30 -7.98 -1.04
N ASP A 196 -13.66 -6.92 -1.74
CA ASP A 196 -14.94 -6.83 -2.46
C ASP A 196 -14.92 -7.54 -3.83
N ALA A 197 -13.75 -7.72 -4.41
CA ALA A 197 -13.56 -8.35 -5.71
C ALA A 197 -12.27 -9.19 -5.74
N GLY A 198 -12.07 -9.90 -6.84
CA GLY A 198 -10.83 -10.62 -7.13
C GLY A 198 -10.70 -11.98 -6.47
N ARG A 199 -9.53 -12.59 -6.68
CA ARG A 199 -9.22 -13.95 -6.22
C ARG A 199 -9.15 -14.07 -4.71
N ILE A 200 -8.87 -12.97 -3.99
CA ILE A 200 -8.87 -12.92 -2.53
C ILE A 200 -10.15 -13.49 -1.93
N ARG A 201 -11.31 -13.27 -2.57
CA ARG A 201 -12.59 -13.78 -2.07
C ARG A 201 -12.67 -15.30 -2.03
N HIS A 202 -11.99 -15.98 -2.95
CA HIS A 202 -11.88 -17.45 -2.91
C HIS A 202 -10.99 -17.90 -1.76
N HIS A 203 -9.85 -17.24 -1.55
CA HIS A 203 -8.98 -17.53 -0.40
C HIS A 203 -9.66 -17.26 0.93
N LEU A 204 -10.43 -16.17 1.05
CA LEU A 204 -11.23 -15.89 2.24
C LEU A 204 -12.28 -16.99 2.48
N LYS A 205 -12.97 -17.45 1.44
CA LYS A 205 -13.94 -18.57 1.58
C LYS A 205 -13.29 -19.84 2.15
N HIS A 206 -12.04 -20.14 1.79
CA HIS A 206 -11.31 -21.32 2.23
C HIS A 206 -10.61 -21.17 3.59
N ASN A 207 -10.38 -19.93 4.07
CA ASN A 207 -9.57 -19.70 5.27
C ASN A 207 -10.32 -19.01 6.42
N LEU A 208 -11.43 -18.28 6.19
CA LEU A 208 -12.14 -17.53 7.25
C LEU A 208 -12.72 -18.42 8.35
N TRP A 209 -13.21 -19.61 8.02
CA TRP A 209 -13.81 -20.55 8.97
C TRP A 209 -12.78 -21.35 9.77
N ARG A 210 -11.50 -21.24 9.46
CA ARG A 210 -10.39 -21.98 10.06
C ARG A 210 -9.75 -21.15 11.17
N GLU A 211 -9.87 -21.59 12.43
CA GLU A 211 -9.33 -20.88 13.61
C GLU A 211 -7.81 -20.78 13.64
N GLU A 212 -7.10 -21.70 12.98
CA GLU A 212 -5.67 -21.69 12.85
C GLU A 212 -5.15 -20.61 11.89
N CYS A 213 -5.99 -20.12 10.95
CA CYS A 213 -5.61 -19.14 9.93
C CYS A 213 -5.67 -17.70 10.47
N THR A 214 -4.95 -16.82 9.79
CA THR A 214 -4.96 -15.37 10.02
C THR A 214 -5.24 -14.63 8.72
N ILE A 215 -6.17 -13.66 8.76
CA ILE A 215 -6.35 -12.68 7.70
C ILE A 215 -5.64 -11.41 8.15
N LEU A 216 -4.62 -11.00 7.42
CA LEU A 216 -3.78 -9.86 7.76
C LEU A 216 -4.07 -8.69 6.83
N PHE A 217 -4.73 -7.67 7.34
CA PHE A 217 -4.96 -6.42 6.63
C PHE A 217 -3.72 -5.52 6.66
N VAL A 218 -3.30 -5.07 5.50
CA VAL A 218 -2.08 -4.27 5.30
C VAL A 218 -2.37 -2.90 4.66
N GLY A 219 -3.62 -2.47 4.65
CA GLY A 219 -4.05 -1.21 4.07
C GLY A 219 -5.42 -0.76 4.57
N TYR A 220 -5.77 0.47 4.23
CA TYR A 220 -7.05 1.06 4.60
C TYR A 220 -8.24 0.24 4.10
N GLN A 221 -9.28 0.16 4.93
CA GLN A 221 -10.53 -0.49 4.61
C GLN A 221 -11.68 0.53 4.65
N ALA A 222 -12.23 0.83 3.48
CA ALA A 222 -13.32 1.80 3.35
C ALA A 222 -14.63 1.29 3.98
N ASN A 223 -15.44 2.22 4.47
CA ASN A 223 -16.76 1.90 5.01
C ASN A 223 -17.60 1.11 4.00
N GLY A 224 -18.31 0.08 4.48
CA GLY A 224 -19.18 -0.78 3.68
C GLY A 224 -18.47 -1.92 2.95
N THR A 225 -17.14 -1.96 2.91
CA THR A 225 -16.39 -3.06 2.30
C THR A 225 -16.37 -4.32 3.16
N LEU A 226 -16.16 -5.47 2.54
CA LEU A 226 -16.02 -6.73 3.27
C LEU A 226 -14.83 -6.68 4.23
N GLY A 227 -13.70 -6.09 3.80
CA GLY A 227 -12.52 -5.96 4.66
C GLY A 227 -12.80 -5.13 5.91
N ARG A 228 -13.57 -4.04 5.78
CA ARG A 228 -13.97 -3.21 6.92
C ARG A 228 -14.86 -3.98 7.91
N ARG A 229 -15.85 -4.73 7.42
CA ARG A 229 -16.73 -5.55 8.23
C ARG A 229 -15.95 -6.62 9.00
N LEU A 230 -14.96 -7.25 8.39
CA LEU A 230 -14.09 -8.22 9.06
C LEU A 230 -13.26 -7.56 10.17
N LEU A 231 -12.69 -6.38 9.94
CA LEU A 231 -11.96 -5.60 10.95
C LEU A 231 -12.86 -5.18 12.12
N GLU A 232 -14.13 -4.89 11.87
CA GLU A 232 -15.14 -4.56 12.89
C GLU A 232 -15.64 -5.79 13.67
N GLY A 233 -15.14 -6.99 13.32
CA GLY A 233 -15.42 -8.21 14.06
C GLY A 233 -16.69 -8.95 13.65
N GLU A 234 -17.18 -8.73 12.42
CA GLU A 234 -18.33 -9.48 11.90
C GLU A 234 -18.05 -10.98 11.91
N LYS A 235 -18.95 -11.75 12.50
CA LYS A 235 -18.77 -13.19 12.72
C LYS A 235 -19.33 -14.08 11.61
N ASN A 236 -20.11 -13.51 10.69
CA ASN A 236 -20.67 -14.23 9.55
C ASN A 236 -20.69 -13.32 8.33
N VAL A 237 -20.04 -13.74 7.26
CA VAL A 237 -19.99 -12.99 6.00
C VAL A 237 -20.51 -13.83 4.83
N LYS A 238 -21.07 -13.15 3.82
CA LYS A 238 -21.52 -13.83 2.60
C LYS A 238 -20.46 -13.78 1.52
N LEU A 239 -20.02 -14.95 1.06
CA LEU A 239 -19.12 -15.12 -0.08
C LEU A 239 -19.72 -16.07 -1.10
N PHE A 240 -19.88 -15.61 -2.35
CA PHE A 240 -20.46 -16.39 -3.44
C PHE A 240 -21.85 -16.99 -3.11
N GLY A 241 -22.67 -16.27 -2.32
CA GLY A 241 -24.00 -16.71 -1.90
C GLY A 241 -24.04 -17.62 -0.67
N GLU A 242 -22.89 -18.09 -0.19
CA GLU A 242 -22.76 -18.91 1.01
C GLU A 242 -22.45 -18.06 2.24
N SER A 243 -23.00 -18.43 3.41
CA SER A 243 -22.65 -17.84 4.71
C SER A 243 -21.41 -18.53 5.25
N ILE A 244 -20.37 -17.76 5.55
CA ILE A 244 -19.10 -18.24 6.09
C ILE A 244 -18.93 -17.68 7.50
N GLU A 245 -18.76 -18.55 8.49
CA GLU A 245 -18.41 -18.16 9.85
C GLU A 245 -16.95 -17.69 9.90
N VAL A 246 -16.68 -16.65 10.70
CA VAL A 246 -15.36 -16.06 10.86
C VAL A 246 -14.74 -16.55 12.15
N HIS A 247 -13.90 -17.58 12.07
CA HIS A 247 -13.10 -18.13 13.16
C HIS A 247 -11.63 -17.76 13.04
N ALA A 248 -11.15 -17.47 11.83
CA ALA A 248 -9.79 -16.99 11.60
C ALA A 248 -9.49 -15.74 12.43
N ARG A 249 -8.23 -15.58 12.84
CA ARG A 249 -7.78 -14.32 13.45
C ARG A 249 -7.78 -13.21 12.41
N ILE A 250 -8.28 -12.06 12.82
CA ILE A 250 -8.23 -10.84 12.00
C ILE A 250 -7.19 -9.92 12.62
N GLU A 251 -6.14 -9.66 11.88
CA GLU A 251 -4.99 -8.84 12.28
C GLU A 251 -4.82 -7.67 11.30
N SER A 252 -4.19 -6.61 11.77
CA SER A 252 -3.86 -5.45 10.95
C SER A 252 -2.42 -5.01 11.20
N LEU A 253 -1.67 -4.78 10.13
CA LEU A 253 -0.36 -4.18 10.20
C LEU A 253 -0.53 -2.66 10.14
N HIS A 254 -0.39 -2.00 11.31
CA HIS A 254 -0.65 -0.58 11.44
C HIS A 254 0.51 0.28 10.93
N GLY A 255 0.18 1.52 10.50
CA GLY A 255 1.15 2.55 10.14
C GLY A 255 1.68 2.46 8.70
N VAL A 256 1.35 1.42 7.96
CA VAL A 256 1.71 1.28 6.54
C VAL A 256 0.73 2.13 5.72
N SER A 257 0.96 3.45 5.62
CA SER A 257 0.15 4.35 4.80
C SER A 257 0.94 4.85 3.59
N GLY A 258 0.33 4.77 2.41
CA GLY A 258 0.91 5.32 1.19
C GLY A 258 0.81 6.84 1.11
N HIS A 259 -0.24 7.45 1.71
CA HIS A 259 -0.45 8.91 1.66
C HIS A 259 0.32 9.64 2.75
N ALA A 260 0.74 10.86 2.42
CA ALA A 260 1.22 11.82 3.39
C ALA A 260 0.15 12.12 4.45
N ASP A 261 0.59 12.32 5.69
CA ASP A 261 -0.26 12.85 6.76
C ASP A 261 -0.42 14.38 6.65
N MET A 262 -1.18 14.97 7.55
CA MET A 262 -1.39 16.43 7.60
C MET A 262 -0.08 17.22 7.55
N ASN A 263 0.95 16.77 8.28
CA ASN A 263 2.24 17.46 8.31
C ASN A 263 2.98 17.34 6.98
N GLY A 264 2.93 16.17 6.35
CA GLY A 264 3.51 15.92 5.03
C GLY A 264 2.80 16.76 3.94
N LEU A 265 1.47 16.81 3.96
CA LEU A 265 0.67 17.65 3.07
C LEU A 265 0.98 19.14 3.25
N LEU A 266 1.07 19.62 4.50
CA LEU A 266 1.47 21.01 4.79
C LEU A 266 2.91 21.30 4.37
N LYS A 267 3.82 20.35 4.56
CA LYS A 267 5.21 20.48 4.10
C LYS A 267 5.27 20.62 2.59
N TRP A 268 4.45 19.83 1.86
CA TRP A 268 4.42 19.87 0.41
C TRP A 268 3.91 21.22 -0.11
N VAL A 269 2.80 21.74 0.43
CA VAL A 269 2.26 23.04 -0.01
C VAL A 269 3.13 24.21 0.42
N LYS A 270 3.85 24.11 1.53
CA LYS A 270 4.81 25.13 2.00
C LYS A 270 6.09 25.22 1.16
N ALA A 271 6.37 24.20 0.34
CA ALA A 271 7.52 24.24 -0.55
C ALA A 271 7.36 25.21 -1.74
N PHE A 272 6.13 25.66 -2.00
CA PHE A 272 5.88 26.63 -3.06
C PHE A 272 6.22 28.05 -2.60
N ASP A 273 7.02 28.76 -3.40
CA ASP A 273 7.32 30.17 -3.16
C ASP A 273 6.10 31.06 -3.43
N PRO A 274 5.81 32.05 -2.56
CA PRO A 274 4.77 33.02 -2.82
C PRO A 274 5.13 33.95 -4.01
N PRO A 275 4.12 34.53 -4.72
CA PRO A 275 2.71 34.50 -4.36
C PRO A 275 1.94 33.33 -4.99
N ILE A 276 1.30 32.51 -4.17
CA ILE A 276 0.28 31.56 -4.61
C ILE A 276 -1.06 32.30 -4.64
N GLN A 277 -1.77 32.28 -5.78
CA GLN A 277 -3.05 33.00 -5.91
C GLN A 277 -4.19 32.24 -5.23
N ARG A 278 -4.20 30.90 -5.34
CA ARG A 278 -5.20 30.05 -4.70
C ARG A 278 -4.78 28.60 -4.58
N VAL A 279 -5.18 27.97 -3.47
CA VAL A 279 -5.08 26.51 -3.24
C VAL A 279 -6.49 25.94 -3.27
N PHE A 280 -6.72 24.90 -4.07
CA PHE A 280 -7.94 24.10 -4.11
C PHE A 280 -7.66 22.78 -3.42
N VAL A 281 -8.39 22.51 -2.35
CA VAL A 281 -8.28 21.27 -1.59
C VAL A 281 -9.34 20.29 -2.10
N VAL A 282 -8.93 19.10 -2.51
CA VAL A 282 -9.76 18.06 -3.12
C VAL A 282 -9.37 16.67 -2.60
N HIS A 283 -10.02 15.62 -3.08
CA HIS A 283 -9.64 14.22 -2.85
C HIS A 283 -9.47 13.87 -1.36
N GLY A 284 -10.59 13.84 -0.64
CA GLY A 284 -10.71 13.46 0.76
C GLY A 284 -12.18 13.26 1.12
N GLU A 285 -12.44 12.76 2.34
CA GLU A 285 -13.79 12.80 2.89
C GLU A 285 -14.22 14.26 3.06
N ASP A 286 -15.49 14.60 2.83
CA ASP A 286 -15.98 15.99 2.80
C ASP A 286 -15.54 16.79 4.03
N THR A 287 -15.71 16.22 5.24
CA THR A 287 -15.31 16.86 6.49
C THR A 287 -13.80 17.08 6.59
N VAL A 288 -13.00 16.12 6.15
CA VAL A 288 -11.53 16.21 6.16
C VAL A 288 -11.05 17.28 5.20
N THR A 289 -11.65 17.34 4.00
CA THR A 289 -11.32 18.33 2.98
C THR A 289 -11.60 19.75 3.47
N GLU A 290 -12.76 19.98 4.13
CA GLU A 290 -13.11 21.26 4.71
C GLU A 290 -12.20 21.68 5.88
N GLU A 291 -11.87 20.74 6.77
CA GLU A 291 -10.96 20.98 7.90
C GLU A 291 -9.56 21.32 7.41
N PHE A 292 -9.05 20.56 6.44
CA PHE A 292 -7.72 20.79 5.89
C PHE A 292 -7.63 22.09 5.09
N ALA A 293 -8.67 22.48 4.36
CA ALA A 293 -8.72 23.76 3.67
C ALA A 293 -8.56 24.95 4.65
N LYS A 294 -9.22 24.89 5.82
CA LYS A 294 -9.04 25.90 6.88
C LYS A 294 -7.62 25.90 7.44
N THR A 295 -7.06 24.71 7.68
CA THR A 295 -5.66 24.58 8.15
C THR A 295 -4.67 25.19 7.17
N VAL A 296 -4.89 24.99 5.87
CA VAL A 296 -4.06 25.62 4.81
C VAL A 296 -4.23 27.13 4.83
N GLU A 297 -5.48 27.66 4.93
CA GLU A 297 -5.76 29.11 4.98
C GLU A 297 -5.11 29.77 6.22
N GLU A 298 -5.12 29.11 7.37
CA GLU A 298 -4.47 29.61 8.60
C GLU A 298 -2.93 29.57 8.55
N THR A 299 -2.38 28.81 7.64
CA THR A 299 -0.93 28.55 7.52
C THR A 299 -0.25 29.53 6.57
N PHE A 300 -0.99 30.12 5.62
CA PHE A 300 -0.55 31.05 4.57
C PHE A 300 -1.23 32.40 4.68
#